data_c1ab91cc0ba64de37d02078cd8a72f60
#
_entry.id   c1ab91cc0ba64de37d02078cd8a72f60
#
_cell.length_a   1.000
_cell.length_b   1.000
_cell.length_c   1.000
_cell.angle_alpha   90.00
_cell.angle_beta   90.00
_cell.angle_gamma   90.00
#
_symmetry.space_group_name_H-M   'P 1'
#
loop_
_entity.id
_entity.type
_entity.pdbx_description
1 polymer ?
#
loop_
_entity_poly.entity_id
_entity_poly.type
_entity_poly.pdbx_seq_one_letter_code
_entity_poly.pdbx_strand_id
1 'polypeptide(L)'
;MNRMYLLCITFILGIAFFANAQSKPSELKRKIALNGELLSCDTWQVDASFHYFVCPYIGLGGSIGMWKQYMADGIPSGRGWTVDEDHENVENFFIHPSISLVSPCIAKIGEGHFNLFVEPGIMMNIPYCNVFVTLLDDRGSTIGYKKVSTNKGRWYAFDYKIGLSLTYDQFGCSIGYIHSGLDIFGMRRNMIFDGKLFNAYYPERKNPHGCFVSFFYLF
;
A
#
# COMPACT_ATOMS: atom_id res chain seq x y z
N MET A 1 -12.57 3.41 23.93
CA MET A 1 -12.82 2.48 22.81
C MET A 1 -14.21 2.67 22.15
N ASN A 2 -15.25 2.99 22.90
CA ASN A 2 -16.63 3.06 22.35
C ASN A 2 -16.96 4.27 21.45
N ARG A 3 -16.26 5.42 21.56
CA ARG A 3 -16.59 6.62 20.78
C ARG A 3 -16.20 6.54 19.29
N MET A 4 -15.14 5.82 18.96
CA MET A 4 -14.67 5.68 17.58
C MET A 4 -15.58 4.74 16.77
N TYR A 5 -16.10 3.66 17.39
CA TYR A 5 -17.08 2.77 16.77
C TYR A 5 -18.42 3.49 16.53
N LEU A 6 -18.84 4.33 17.47
CA LEU A 6 -20.08 5.11 17.32
C LEU A 6 -19.97 6.11 16.15
N LEU A 7 -18.82 6.77 15.98
CA LEU A 7 -18.54 7.66 14.85
C LEU A 7 -18.52 6.92 13.51
N CYS A 8 -17.92 5.75 13.45
CA CYS A 8 -17.94 4.92 12.24
C CYS A 8 -19.36 4.43 11.89
N ILE A 9 -20.14 4.00 12.88
CA ILE A 9 -21.52 3.54 12.68
C ILE A 9 -22.43 4.71 12.27
N THR A 10 -22.31 5.88 12.88
CA THR A 10 -23.07 7.09 12.48
C THR A 10 -22.67 7.59 11.10
N PHE A 11 -21.42 7.48 10.71
CA PHE A 11 -20.95 7.82 9.37
C PHE A 11 -21.53 6.85 8.33
N ILE A 12 -21.48 5.54 8.58
CA ILE A 12 -22.05 4.50 7.71
C ILE A 12 -23.58 4.64 7.61
N LEU A 13 -24.27 4.87 8.71
CA LEU A 13 -25.72 5.11 8.73
C LEU A 13 -26.08 6.43 8.04
N GLY A 14 -25.28 7.49 8.20
CA GLY A 14 -25.44 8.75 7.48
C GLY A 14 -25.35 8.58 5.97
N ILE A 15 -24.37 7.82 5.48
CA ILE A 15 -24.24 7.48 4.06
C ILE A 15 -25.47 6.71 3.56
N ALA A 16 -25.98 5.75 4.33
CA ALA A 16 -27.16 4.96 3.98
C ALA A 16 -28.45 5.80 3.92
N PHE A 17 -28.60 6.81 4.79
CA PHE A 17 -29.77 7.74 4.76
C PHE A 17 -29.71 8.70 3.56
N PHE A 18 -28.54 9.21 3.19
CA PHE A 18 -28.38 10.06 2.01
C PHE A 18 -28.52 9.25 0.69
N ALA A 19 -28.26 7.96 0.70
CA ALA A 19 -28.40 7.07 -0.45
C ALA A 19 -29.84 6.96 -0.97
N ASN A 20 -30.85 7.11 -0.11
CA ASN A 20 -32.27 7.08 -0.51
C ASN A 20 -32.75 8.37 -1.17
N ALA A 21 -31.96 9.43 -1.18
CA ALA A 21 -32.40 10.77 -1.61
C ALA A 21 -32.05 11.14 -3.07
N GLN A 22 -31.23 10.36 -3.78
CA GLN A 22 -30.79 10.73 -5.14
C GLN A 22 -30.80 9.58 -6.13
N SER A 23 -31.66 9.76 -7.16
CA SER A 23 -31.60 9.33 -8.57
C SER A 23 -30.94 8.00 -8.94
N LYS A 24 -31.61 7.27 -9.84
CA LYS A 24 -31.21 6.09 -10.66
C LYS A 24 -29.82 5.55 -10.36
N PRO A 25 -29.70 4.33 -9.83
CA PRO A 25 -28.41 3.68 -9.65
C PRO A 25 -27.71 3.65 -11.02
N SER A 26 -26.49 4.10 -11.10
CA SER A 26 -25.68 3.87 -12.30
C SER A 26 -25.60 2.35 -12.52
N GLU A 27 -25.85 1.90 -13.74
CA GLU A 27 -25.78 0.48 -14.10
C GLU A 27 -24.35 -0.05 -14.01
N LEU A 28 -23.36 0.84 -13.86
CA LEU A 28 -21.94 0.54 -13.79
C LEU A 28 -21.58 -0.02 -12.42
N LYS A 29 -21.38 -1.33 -12.37
CA LYS A 29 -21.14 -2.07 -11.12
C LYS A 29 -19.69 -2.49 -10.91
N ARG A 30 -18.81 -2.26 -11.87
CA ARG A 30 -17.43 -2.72 -11.83
C ARG A 30 -16.47 -1.58 -12.08
N LYS A 31 -15.40 -1.56 -11.34
CA LYS A 31 -14.30 -0.57 -11.46
C LYS A 31 -12.98 -1.32 -11.58
N ILE A 32 -12.23 -1.01 -12.62
CA ILE A 32 -10.81 -1.36 -12.68
C ILE A 32 -9.99 -0.07 -12.58
N ALA A 33 -8.86 -0.13 -11.90
CA ALA A 33 -8.00 1.04 -11.77
C ALA A 33 -6.53 0.66 -11.77
N LEU A 34 -5.69 1.62 -12.21
CA LEU A 34 -4.25 1.60 -12.05
C LEU A 34 -3.89 2.72 -11.08
N ASN A 35 -3.13 2.39 -10.05
CA ASN A 35 -2.74 3.30 -8.99
C ASN A 35 -1.22 3.47 -8.98
N GLY A 36 -0.77 4.70 -8.77
CA GLY A 36 0.62 5.05 -8.53
C GLY A 36 0.72 5.87 -7.25
N GLU A 37 1.65 5.54 -6.38
CA GLU A 37 1.76 6.06 -5.03
C GLU A 37 3.20 6.46 -4.71
N LEU A 38 3.34 7.64 -4.10
CA LEU A 38 4.60 8.13 -3.55
C LEU A 38 4.43 8.23 -2.04
N LEU A 39 5.23 7.48 -1.32
CA LEU A 39 5.10 7.29 0.11
C LEU A 39 6.33 7.85 0.84
N SER A 40 6.16 8.18 2.10
CA SER A 40 7.26 8.43 3.03
C SER A 40 8.19 7.21 3.11
N CYS A 41 9.35 7.39 3.73
CA CYS A 41 10.39 6.34 3.81
C CYS A 41 10.96 5.96 2.44
N ASP A 42 11.03 6.96 1.53
CA ASP A 42 11.59 6.79 0.18
C ASP A 42 11.02 5.58 -0.56
N THR A 43 9.70 5.44 -0.51
CA THR A 43 8.98 4.28 -1.05
C THR A 43 8.00 4.71 -2.12
N TRP A 44 7.94 3.95 -3.20
CA TRP A 44 6.88 4.04 -4.20
C TRP A 44 6.10 2.73 -4.26
N GLN A 45 4.87 2.81 -4.73
CA GLN A 45 4.00 1.68 -4.90
C GLN A 45 3.20 1.83 -6.20
N VAL A 46 2.95 0.71 -6.88
CA VAL A 46 2.04 0.63 -8.02
C VAL A 46 1.16 -0.60 -7.86
N ASP A 47 -0.11 -0.44 -8.18
CA ASP A 47 -1.06 -1.55 -8.14
C ASP A 47 -2.15 -1.43 -9.21
N ALA A 48 -2.73 -2.58 -9.55
CA ALA A 48 -3.94 -2.70 -10.34
C ALA A 48 -5.07 -3.21 -9.43
N SER A 49 -6.19 -2.48 -9.40
CA SER A 49 -7.32 -2.81 -8.53
C SER A 49 -8.58 -3.16 -9.32
N PHE A 50 -9.41 -4.00 -8.71
CA PHE A 50 -10.75 -4.34 -9.18
C PHE A 50 -11.73 -4.28 -8.03
N HIS A 51 -12.87 -3.58 -8.24
CA HIS A 51 -13.98 -3.53 -7.27
C HIS A 51 -15.31 -3.81 -7.96
N TYR A 52 -16.12 -4.64 -7.33
CA TYR A 52 -17.52 -4.86 -7.68
C TYR A 52 -18.40 -4.10 -6.72
N PHE A 53 -19.23 -3.19 -7.22
CA PHE A 53 -20.14 -2.37 -6.42
C PHE A 53 -21.45 -3.11 -6.17
N VAL A 54 -21.70 -3.47 -4.92
CA VAL A 54 -22.96 -4.09 -4.47
C VAL A 54 -24.09 -3.08 -4.39
N CYS A 55 -23.74 -1.81 -4.21
CA CYS A 55 -24.62 -0.64 -4.36
C CYS A 55 -23.76 0.53 -4.85
N PRO A 56 -24.34 1.68 -5.27
CA PRO A 56 -23.57 2.81 -5.83
C PRO A 56 -22.45 3.36 -4.94
N TYR A 57 -22.46 3.01 -3.65
CA TYR A 57 -21.58 3.59 -2.63
C TYR A 57 -20.62 2.60 -1.99
N ILE A 58 -20.82 1.29 -2.20
CA ILE A 58 -20.02 0.25 -1.56
C ILE A 58 -19.52 -0.75 -2.61
N GLY A 59 -18.21 -0.77 -2.82
CA GLY A 59 -17.52 -1.72 -3.66
C GLY A 59 -16.71 -2.71 -2.82
N LEU A 60 -16.75 -3.97 -3.20
CA LEU A 60 -15.93 -5.04 -2.63
C LEU A 60 -14.91 -5.49 -3.67
N GLY A 61 -13.66 -5.60 -3.27
CA GLY A 61 -12.60 -5.96 -4.20
C GLY A 61 -11.23 -5.96 -3.59
N GLY A 62 -10.26 -5.49 -4.36
CA GLY A 62 -8.89 -5.38 -3.92
C GLY A 62 -7.94 -5.09 -5.06
N SER A 63 -6.66 -5.08 -4.75
CA SER A 63 -5.60 -4.87 -5.72
C SER A 63 -4.47 -5.90 -5.60
N ILE A 64 -3.67 -5.97 -6.66
CA ILE A 64 -2.37 -6.64 -6.69
C ILE A 64 -1.33 -5.63 -7.13
N GLY A 65 -0.18 -5.63 -6.51
CA GLY A 65 0.83 -4.63 -6.81
C GLY A 65 2.20 -4.98 -6.27
N MET A 66 3.07 -4.00 -6.39
CA MET A 66 4.42 -4.05 -5.82
C MET A 66 4.79 -2.69 -5.23
N TRP A 67 5.63 -2.73 -4.23
CA TRP A 67 6.26 -1.55 -3.69
C TRP A 67 7.77 -1.74 -3.60
N LYS A 68 8.49 -0.64 -3.64
CA LYS A 68 9.95 -0.63 -3.51
C LYS A 68 10.39 0.66 -2.82
N GLN A 69 11.34 0.53 -1.90
CA GLN A 69 12.13 1.63 -1.39
C GLN A 69 13.18 2.01 -2.46
N TYR A 70 13.34 3.30 -2.76
CA TYR A 70 14.28 3.77 -3.78
C TYR A 70 15.57 4.38 -3.21
N MET A 71 15.62 4.58 -1.89
CA MET A 71 16.83 4.99 -1.15
C MET A 71 17.05 4.04 0.02
N ALA A 72 18.27 3.57 0.21
CA ALA A 72 18.62 2.74 1.35
C ALA A 72 18.66 3.56 2.64
N ASP A 73 18.01 3.05 3.69
CA ASP A 73 18.07 3.64 5.04
C ASP A 73 19.21 3.06 5.90
N GLY A 74 19.89 2.03 5.40
CA GLY A 74 21.02 1.40 6.07
C GLY A 74 21.54 0.18 5.30
N ILE A 75 22.81 -0.07 5.41
CA ILE A 75 23.48 -1.21 4.78
C ILE A 75 24.06 -2.09 5.88
N PRO A 76 23.48 -3.28 6.14
CA PRO A 76 24.05 -4.23 7.06
C PRO A 76 25.45 -4.64 6.63
N SER A 77 26.42 -4.53 7.54
CA SER A 77 27.81 -4.84 7.26
C SER A 77 28.53 -5.38 8.50
N GLY A 78 29.67 -6.00 8.30
CA GLY A 78 30.49 -6.53 9.37
C GLY A 78 31.92 -6.74 8.96
N ARG A 79 32.69 -7.45 9.77
CA ARG A 79 34.07 -7.78 9.41
C ARG A 79 34.06 -8.81 8.29
N GLY A 80 34.55 -8.40 7.11
CA GLY A 80 34.66 -9.27 5.94
C GLY A 80 33.32 -9.54 5.23
N TRP A 81 32.30 -8.71 5.41
CA TRP A 81 31.04 -8.82 4.67
C TRP A 81 30.23 -7.51 4.65
N THR A 82 29.40 -7.34 3.62
CA THR A 82 28.40 -6.28 3.52
C THR A 82 27.18 -6.80 2.75
N VAL A 83 26.00 -6.18 2.91
CA VAL A 83 24.86 -6.47 2.02
C VAL A 83 25.21 -5.94 0.63
N ASP A 84 24.87 -6.71 -0.40
CA ASP A 84 25.03 -6.34 -1.79
C ASP A 84 24.25 -5.07 -2.13
N GLU A 85 24.85 -4.16 -2.91
CA GLU A 85 24.26 -2.86 -3.26
C GLU A 85 22.90 -2.99 -3.93
N ASP A 86 22.71 -4.01 -4.78
CA ASP A 86 21.43 -4.26 -5.45
C ASP A 86 20.34 -4.79 -4.48
N HIS A 87 20.75 -5.23 -3.28
CA HIS A 87 19.84 -5.81 -2.26
C HIS A 87 19.70 -4.95 -1.00
N GLU A 88 20.28 -3.77 -0.95
CA GLU A 88 20.14 -2.85 0.18
C GLU A 88 18.71 -2.30 0.29
N ASN A 89 18.04 -2.07 -0.84
CA ASN A 89 16.66 -1.60 -0.90
C ASN A 89 15.66 -2.72 -0.62
N VAL A 90 14.54 -2.35 0.00
CA VAL A 90 13.45 -3.28 0.30
C VAL A 90 12.39 -3.19 -0.78
N GLU A 91 11.98 -4.35 -1.28
CA GLU A 91 10.86 -4.46 -2.22
C GLU A 91 10.00 -5.68 -1.91
N ASN A 92 8.74 -5.64 -2.28
CA ASN A 92 7.85 -6.80 -2.19
C ASN A 92 6.64 -6.66 -3.11
N PHE A 93 6.06 -7.80 -3.47
CA PHE A 93 4.74 -7.89 -4.07
C PHE A 93 3.69 -8.05 -2.99
N PHE A 94 2.48 -7.59 -3.28
CA PHE A 94 1.36 -7.68 -2.34
C PHE A 94 0.04 -7.96 -3.04
N ILE A 95 -0.89 -8.50 -2.27
CA ILE A 95 -2.32 -8.47 -2.54
C ILE A 95 -2.99 -7.61 -1.47
N HIS A 96 -4.05 -6.91 -1.85
CA HIS A 96 -4.71 -5.94 -0.97
C HIS A 96 -6.23 -6.06 -1.10
N PRO A 97 -6.88 -7.02 -0.40
CA PRO A 97 -8.33 -7.02 -0.26
C PRO A 97 -8.80 -5.74 0.42
N SER A 98 -9.78 -5.06 -0.18
CA SER A 98 -10.28 -3.77 0.29
C SER A 98 -11.78 -3.59 0.06
N ILE A 99 -12.33 -2.60 0.75
CA ILE A 99 -13.72 -2.13 0.59
C ILE A 99 -13.65 -0.69 0.11
N SER A 100 -14.25 -0.39 -1.02
CA SER A 100 -14.35 0.98 -1.54
C SER A 100 -15.67 1.60 -1.08
N LEU A 101 -15.60 2.66 -0.28
CA LEU A 101 -16.73 3.45 0.19
C LEU A 101 -16.73 4.78 -0.53
N VAL A 102 -17.78 5.08 -1.29
CA VAL A 102 -17.87 6.28 -2.15
C VAL A 102 -19.02 7.14 -1.69
N SER A 103 -18.83 8.45 -1.57
CA SER A 103 -19.90 9.39 -1.25
C SER A 103 -20.87 9.56 -2.42
N PRO A 104 -22.08 10.09 -2.19
CA PRO A 104 -22.84 10.74 -3.25
C PRO A 104 -22.02 11.82 -3.96
N CYS A 105 -22.46 12.20 -5.16
CA CYS A 105 -21.81 13.28 -5.91
C CYS A 105 -21.84 14.58 -5.08
N ILE A 106 -20.68 15.12 -4.74
CA ILE A 106 -20.54 16.34 -3.94
C ILE A 106 -20.49 17.61 -4.80
N ALA A 107 -20.03 17.50 -6.03
CA ALA A 107 -19.99 18.61 -6.99
C ALA A 107 -20.04 18.08 -8.42
N LYS A 108 -20.56 18.91 -9.35
CA LYS A 108 -20.58 18.65 -10.78
C LYS A 108 -19.90 19.79 -11.53
N ILE A 109 -19.08 19.45 -12.51
CA ILE A 109 -18.50 20.40 -13.45
C ILE A 109 -18.76 19.86 -14.85
N GLY A 110 -19.72 20.45 -15.57
CA GLY A 110 -20.24 19.90 -16.81
C GLY A 110 -20.84 18.51 -16.56
N GLU A 111 -20.36 17.50 -17.27
CA GLU A 111 -20.76 16.10 -17.10
C GLU A 111 -19.90 15.35 -16.05
N GLY A 112 -18.86 16.00 -15.54
CA GLY A 112 -17.96 15.42 -14.54
C GLY A 112 -18.58 15.40 -13.13
N HIS A 113 -18.47 14.28 -12.43
CA HIS A 113 -18.99 14.06 -11.09
C HIS A 113 -17.85 13.91 -10.09
N PHE A 114 -17.83 14.73 -9.05
CA PHE A 114 -16.88 14.63 -7.94
C PHE A 114 -17.47 13.86 -6.78
N ASN A 115 -16.70 12.90 -6.27
CA ASN A 115 -17.05 12.08 -5.12
C ASN A 115 -15.88 12.04 -4.14
N LEU A 116 -16.15 11.97 -2.85
CA LEU A 116 -15.20 11.53 -1.84
C LEU A 116 -15.20 10.01 -1.78
N PHE A 117 -14.06 9.41 -1.49
CA PHE A 117 -14.01 7.98 -1.21
C PHE A 117 -13.02 7.66 -0.09
N VAL A 118 -13.27 6.53 0.55
CA VAL A 118 -12.38 5.89 1.52
C VAL A 118 -12.28 4.42 1.15
N GLU A 119 -11.08 3.90 1.12
CA GLU A 119 -10.80 2.50 0.77
C GLU A 119 -9.92 1.86 1.85
N PRO A 120 -10.52 1.36 2.95
CA PRO A 120 -9.81 0.56 3.93
C PRO A 120 -9.53 -0.84 3.40
N GLY A 121 -8.38 -1.40 3.78
CA GLY A 121 -7.98 -2.73 3.35
C GLY A 121 -6.90 -3.35 4.22
N ILE A 122 -6.44 -4.51 3.78
CA ILE A 122 -5.34 -5.24 4.40
C ILE A 122 -4.31 -5.55 3.34
N MET A 123 -3.18 -4.86 3.38
CA MET A 123 -2.03 -5.18 2.54
C MET A 123 -1.38 -6.47 3.04
N MET A 124 -1.26 -7.46 2.18
CA MET A 124 -0.62 -8.75 2.44
C MET A 124 0.56 -8.92 1.49
N ASN A 125 1.77 -8.83 2.02
CA ASN A 125 3.01 -9.02 1.26
C ASN A 125 3.36 -10.50 1.14
N ILE A 126 4.27 -10.85 0.24
CA ILE A 126 4.86 -12.18 0.23
C ILE A 126 5.59 -12.39 1.57
N PRO A 127 5.27 -13.46 2.34
CA PRO A 127 5.82 -13.69 3.68
C PRO A 127 7.26 -14.25 3.62
N TYR A 128 8.09 -13.65 2.79
CA TYR A 128 9.47 -14.05 2.57
C TYR A 128 10.31 -12.85 2.16
N CYS A 129 11.49 -12.72 2.73
CA CYS A 129 12.47 -11.71 2.37
C CYS A 129 13.86 -12.34 2.28
N ASN A 130 14.66 -11.91 1.30
CA ASN A 130 16.04 -12.34 1.16
C ASN A 130 16.95 -11.17 0.76
N VAL A 131 18.23 -11.33 1.04
CA VAL A 131 19.31 -10.46 0.57
C VAL A 131 20.50 -11.31 0.19
N PHE A 132 21.36 -10.79 -0.68
CA PHE A 132 22.68 -11.32 -0.89
C PHE A 132 23.69 -10.53 -0.07
N VAL A 133 24.57 -11.27 0.60
CA VAL A 133 25.68 -10.72 1.36
C VAL A 133 26.96 -10.99 0.56
N THR A 134 27.68 -9.93 0.26
CA THR A 134 28.99 -9.96 -0.37
C THR A 134 30.03 -10.26 0.70
N LEU A 135 30.82 -11.30 0.48
CA LEU A 135 31.95 -11.66 1.34
C LEU A 135 33.21 -10.96 0.82
N LEU A 136 33.97 -10.38 1.74
CA LEU A 136 35.15 -9.57 1.44
C LEU A 136 36.39 -10.22 2.06
N ASP A 137 37.53 -10.13 1.35
CA ASP A 137 38.84 -10.48 1.91
C ASP A 137 39.38 -9.35 2.82
N ASP A 138 40.55 -9.54 3.39
CA ASP A 138 41.23 -8.55 4.26
C ASP A 138 41.61 -7.25 3.50
N ARG A 139 41.55 -7.25 2.17
CA ARG A 139 41.81 -6.08 1.31
C ARG A 139 40.52 -5.40 0.84
N GLY A 140 39.36 -5.94 1.23
CA GLY A 140 38.06 -5.43 0.82
C GLY A 140 37.62 -5.90 -0.59
N SER A 141 38.34 -6.88 -1.19
CA SER A 141 37.93 -7.44 -2.47
C SER A 141 36.88 -8.54 -2.28
N THR A 142 35.94 -8.61 -3.21
CA THR A 142 34.85 -9.61 -3.18
C THR A 142 35.40 -11.00 -3.42
N ILE A 143 35.17 -11.93 -2.48
CA ILE A 143 35.55 -13.35 -2.58
C ILE A 143 34.35 -14.27 -2.82
N GLY A 144 33.12 -13.76 -2.69
CA GLY A 144 31.91 -14.55 -2.95
C GLY A 144 30.64 -13.89 -2.45
N TYR A 145 29.52 -14.59 -2.65
CA TYR A 145 28.19 -14.14 -2.25
C TYR A 145 27.49 -15.22 -1.43
N LYS A 146 26.69 -14.81 -0.45
CA LYS A 146 25.87 -15.72 0.33
C LYS A 146 24.46 -15.18 0.46
N LYS A 147 23.46 -16.01 0.11
CA LYS A 147 22.06 -15.68 0.28
C LYS A 147 21.64 -15.84 1.74
N VAL A 148 21.05 -14.78 2.31
CA VAL A 148 20.42 -14.77 3.62
C VAL A 148 18.93 -14.56 3.43
N SER A 149 18.11 -15.30 4.12
CA SER A 149 16.66 -15.22 3.98
C SER A 149 15.94 -15.35 5.32
N THR A 150 14.73 -14.81 5.39
CA THR A 150 13.85 -14.95 6.55
C THR A 150 12.39 -14.99 6.13
N ASN A 151 11.59 -15.71 6.91
CA ASN A 151 10.12 -15.64 6.90
C ASN A 151 9.58 -15.08 8.22
N LYS A 152 10.45 -14.60 9.10
CA LYS A 152 10.10 -14.03 10.40
C LYS A 152 9.79 -12.55 10.25
N GLY A 153 8.64 -12.15 10.77
CA GLY A 153 8.18 -10.76 10.73
C GLY A 153 6.73 -10.65 10.32
N ARG A 154 6.18 -9.46 10.47
CA ARG A 154 4.81 -9.18 10.08
C ARG A 154 4.77 -8.89 8.57
N TRP A 155 4.05 -9.71 7.83
CA TRP A 155 3.91 -9.61 6.38
C TRP A 155 2.58 -9.00 5.93
N TYR A 156 1.67 -8.65 6.87
CA TYR A 156 0.39 -8.01 6.60
C TYR A 156 0.18 -6.79 7.49
N ALA A 157 -0.57 -5.83 7.00
CA ALA A 157 -0.91 -4.62 7.74
C ALA A 157 -2.25 -4.06 7.27
N PHE A 158 -2.94 -3.35 8.17
CA PHE A 158 -4.08 -2.53 7.81
C PHE A 158 -3.57 -1.27 7.11
N ASP A 159 -4.25 -0.88 6.05
CA ASP A 159 -4.04 0.38 5.36
C ASP A 159 -5.37 1.02 4.93
N TYR A 160 -5.29 2.25 4.46
CA TYR A 160 -6.44 2.93 3.88
C TYR A 160 -6.00 4.02 2.90
N LYS A 161 -6.84 4.22 1.87
CA LYS A 161 -6.78 5.36 0.95
C LYS A 161 -7.98 6.27 1.22
N ILE A 162 -7.79 7.58 1.17
CA ILE A 162 -8.86 8.58 1.23
C ILE A 162 -8.59 9.65 0.20
N GLY A 163 -9.60 10.03 -0.57
CA GLY A 163 -9.38 11.02 -1.62
C GLY A 163 -10.63 11.49 -2.32
N LEU A 164 -10.39 12.27 -3.36
CA LEU A 164 -11.36 12.76 -4.31
C LEU A 164 -11.26 11.96 -5.60
N SER A 165 -12.39 11.61 -6.17
CA SER A 165 -12.50 11.05 -7.51
C SER A 165 -13.32 11.96 -8.41
N LEU A 166 -12.86 12.11 -9.64
CA LEU A 166 -13.59 12.73 -10.75
C LEU A 166 -13.95 11.63 -11.74
N THR A 167 -15.23 11.48 -12.01
CA THR A 167 -15.75 10.54 -13.01
C THR A 167 -16.38 11.32 -14.15
N TYR A 168 -16.00 10.99 -15.37
CA TYR A 168 -16.58 11.49 -16.61
C TYR A 168 -16.99 10.30 -17.46
N ASP A 169 -18.32 10.10 -17.61
CA ASP A 169 -18.88 8.90 -18.22
C ASP A 169 -18.35 7.61 -17.56
N GLN A 170 -17.62 6.79 -18.29
CA GLN A 170 -17.05 5.53 -17.81
C GLN A 170 -15.61 5.68 -17.28
N PHE A 171 -14.95 6.80 -17.56
CA PHE A 171 -13.56 7.04 -17.16
C PHE A 171 -13.49 7.96 -15.94
N GLY A 172 -12.43 7.81 -15.19
CA GLY A 172 -12.18 8.73 -14.10
C GLY A 172 -10.75 8.70 -13.60
N CYS A 173 -10.47 9.69 -12.75
CA CYS A 173 -9.22 9.77 -12.01
C CYS A 173 -9.49 10.06 -10.55
N SER A 174 -8.55 9.69 -9.70
CA SER A 174 -8.60 9.98 -8.28
C SER A 174 -7.25 10.46 -7.79
N ILE A 175 -7.29 11.30 -6.76
CA ILE A 175 -6.10 11.76 -6.05
C ILE A 175 -6.42 11.79 -4.56
N GLY A 176 -5.43 11.50 -3.73
CA GLY A 176 -5.64 11.53 -2.30
C GLY A 176 -4.43 11.11 -1.48
N TYR A 177 -4.73 10.72 -0.26
CA TYR A 177 -3.78 10.30 0.75
C TYR A 177 -3.92 8.80 1.02
N ILE A 178 -2.78 8.14 1.22
CA ILE A 178 -2.67 6.75 1.64
C ILE A 178 -1.88 6.66 2.93
N HIS A 179 -2.30 5.77 3.81
CA HIS A 179 -1.56 5.39 5.03
C HIS A 179 -1.51 3.88 5.13
N SER A 180 -0.31 3.34 5.31
CA SER A 180 -0.11 1.91 5.56
C SER A 180 0.45 1.66 6.95
N GLY A 181 -0.10 0.67 7.63
CA GLY A 181 0.43 0.14 8.88
C GLY A 181 1.59 -0.85 8.70
N LEU A 182 2.05 -1.05 7.46
CA LEU A 182 3.17 -1.92 7.15
C LEU A 182 4.46 -1.35 7.76
N ASP A 183 5.27 -2.24 8.31
CA ASP A 183 6.63 -1.94 8.72
C ASP A 183 7.58 -2.45 7.61
N ILE A 184 8.06 -1.54 6.77
CA ILE A 184 8.83 -1.87 5.57
C ILE A 184 10.13 -2.63 5.87
N PHE A 185 10.73 -2.43 7.05
CA PHE A 185 11.94 -3.12 7.47
C PHE A 185 11.68 -4.33 8.37
N GLY A 186 10.41 -4.61 8.70
CA GLY A 186 10.02 -5.57 9.73
C GLY A 186 10.56 -6.98 9.53
N MET A 187 10.64 -7.45 8.29
CA MET A 187 11.24 -8.76 7.99
C MET A 187 12.76 -8.69 7.94
N ARG A 188 13.35 -7.65 7.33
CA ARG A 188 14.80 -7.50 7.21
C ARG A 188 15.50 -7.41 8.56
N ARG A 189 14.90 -6.71 9.54
CA ARG A 189 15.45 -6.63 10.90
C ARG A 189 15.58 -7.99 11.57
N ASN A 190 14.82 -9.00 11.14
CA ASN A 190 14.88 -10.37 11.68
C ASN A 190 15.89 -11.28 10.98
N MET A 191 16.66 -10.77 10.04
CA MET A 191 17.75 -11.52 9.41
C MET A 191 18.96 -11.58 10.32
N ILE A 192 19.69 -12.68 10.24
CA ILE A 192 20.92 -12.91 11.01
C ILE A 192 22.00 -13.38 10.04
N PHE A 193 23.16 -12.74 10.11
CA PHE A 193 24.35 -13.16 9.41
C PHE A 193 25.58 -12.99 10.30
N ASP A 194 26.47 -13.98 10.31
CA ASP A 194 27.68 -13.99 11.13
C ASP A 194 27.41 -13.66 12.63
N GLY A 195 26.32 -14.23 13.18
CA GLY A 195 25.88 -13.97 14.55
C GLY A 195 25.33 -12.57 14.82
N LYS A 196 25.27 -11.69 13.82
CA LYS A 196 24.72 -10.34 13.93
C LYS A 196 23.28 -10.29 13.42
N LEU A 197 22.39 -9.72 14.22
CA LEU A 197 21.02 -9.42 13.83
C LEU A 197 20.99 -8.09 13.07
N PHE A 198 20.23 -8.01 11.98
CA PHE A 198 20.17 -6.83 11.12
C PHE A 198 19.36 -5.66 11.73
N ASN A 199 18.74 -5.85 12.89
CA ASN A 199 17.95 -4.80 13.57
C ASN A 199 18.75 -3.54 13.90
N ALA A 200 20.06 -3.64 14.11
CA ALA A 200 20.93 -2.52 14.41
C ALA A 200 21.20 -1.60 13.20
N TYR A 201 20.94 -2.08 11.98
CA TYR A 201 21.26 -1.36 10.74
C TYR A 201 20.04 -0.68 10.12
N TYR A 202 18.83 -1.13 10.45
CA TYR A 202 17.60 -0.57 9.93
C TYR A 202 16.89 0.28 10.99
N PRO A 203 16.22 1.35 10.57
CA PRO A 203 15.47 2.19 11.50
C PRO A 203 14.39 1.38 12.21
N GLU A 204 13.92 1.92 13.33
CA GLU A 204 12.73 1.43 14.01
C GLU A 204 11.53 1.43 13.07
N ARG A 205 10.41 0.83 13.51
CA ARG A 205 9.19 0.72 12.73
C ARG A 205 8.82 2.03 12.03
N LYS A 206 8.75 2.00 10.69
CA LYS A 206 8.27 3.08 9.84
C LYS A 206 7.00 2.64 9.12
N ASN A 207 5.94 3.40 9.28
CA ASN A 207 4.66 3.21 8.59
C ASN A 207 4.59 4.17 7.40
N PRO A 208 4.64 3.69 6.16
CA PRO A 208 4.58 4.55 4.99
C PRO A 208 3.24 5.27 4.89
N HIS A 209 3.29 6.52 4.48
CA HIS A 209 2.12 7.33 4.17
C HIS A 209 2.48 8.35 3.08
N GLY A 210 1.52 8.77 2.30
CA GLY A 210 1.82 9.69 1.22
C GLY A 210 0.64 10.00 0.33
N CYS A 211 0.92 10.32 -0.92
CA CYS A 211 -0.08 10.66 -1.91
C CYS A 211 -0.21 9.55 -2.96
N PHE A 212 -1.40 9.41 -3.52
CA PHE A 212 -1.64 8.53 -4.66
C PHE A 212 -2.38 9.26 -5.78
N VAL A 213 -2.21 8.75 -6.98
CA VAL A 213 -2.99 9.08 -8.18
C VAL A 213 -3.51 7.77 -8.76
N SER A 214 -4.75 7.77 -9.21
CA SER A 214 -5.41 6.61 -9.80
C SER A 214 -6.13 7.00 -11.09
N PHE A 215 -6.07 6.14 -12.09
CA PHE A 215 -6.90 6.20 -13.28
C PHE A 215 -7.78 4.97 -13.33
N PHE A 216 -9.08 5.15 -13.58
CA PHE A 216 -10.02 4.04 -13.52
C PHE A 216 -11.05 4.06 -14.66
N TYR A 217 -11.62 2.88 -14.89
CA TYR A 217 -12.71 2.64 -15.82
C TYR A 217 -13.85 1.92 -15.10
N LEU A 218 -15.08 2.39 -15.36
CA LEU A 218 -16.31 1.84 -14.83
C LEU A 218 -17.08 1.08 -15.93
N PHE A 219 -17.63 -0.11 -15.63
CA PHE A 219 -18.38 -0.92 -16.58
C PHE A 219 -19.40 -1.85 -15.93
#